data_3787b54f5efb12135289b67fdf53bc71
#
_entry.id   3787b54f5efb12135289b67fdf53bc71
#
_cell.length_a   1.000
_cell.length_b   1.000
_cell.length_c   1.000
_cell.angle_alpha   90.00
_cell.angle_beta   90.00
_cell.angle_gamma   90.00
#
_symmetry.space_group_name_H-M   'P 1'
#
loop_
_entity.id
_entity.type
_entity.pdbx_description
1 polymer ?
#
loop_
_entity_poly.entity_id
_entity_poly.type
_entity_poly.pdbx_seq_one_letter_code
_entity_poly.pdbx_strand_id
1 'polypeptide(L)'
;MIRLRALGGALAIVVVLAGCATVAPSAVRSTNETAAAFEASGRLSAKRGSEGVAAHFTWSHAPSSDRFDVSTPMGQIVARLSGDPSGVRIERPGEAPVAYPDWGALTREVFGVAIPVDGLASWIQAQPVAGPAFDLERDAAGRPLVLRQQGWEIVYAYADAASAANPSRLVMRYPDTEPIEVRIAVDRWQLANTVR
;
A
#
# COMPACT_ATOMS: atom_id res chain seq x y z
N MET A 1 32.12 18.89 82.83
CA MET A 1 30.72 18.46 82.53
C MET A 1 30.24 19.19 81.30
N ILE A 2 30.34 18.70 80.10
CA ILE A 2 29.58 19.17 78.93
C ILE A 2 29.56 18.01 77.93
N ARG A 3 28.35 17.53 77.64
CA ARG A 3 28.08 16.44 76.74
C ARG A 3 28.00 16.96 75.32
N LEU A 4 28.84 16.47 74.39
CA LEU A 4 28.79 16.78 72.96
C LEU A 4 27.94 15.72 72.28
N ARG A 5 26.83 16.13 71.69
CA ARG A 5 25.94 15.29 70.88
C ARG A 5 26.43 15.36 69.42
N ALA A 6 26.84 14.21 68.88
CA ALA A 6 27.10 14.07 67.46
C ALA A 6 25.82 13.90 66.70
N LEU A 7 25.54 14.80 65.71
CA LEU A 7 24.50 14.61 64.70
C LEU A 7 25.13 13.87 63.49
N GLY A 8 24.68 12.64 63.30
CA GLY A 8 24.98 11.89 62.09
C GLY A 8 24.02 12.30 60.97
N GLY A 9 24.61 12.93 59.91
CA GLY A 9 23.86 13.23 58.71
C GLY A 9 23.86 12.02 57.76
N ALA A 10 22.70 11.45 57.53
CA ALA A 10 22.52 10.41 56.50
C ALA A 10 22.36 11.06 55.14
N LEU A 11 23.35 10.85 54.28
CA LEU A 11 23.33 11.26 52.86
C LEU A 11 22.57 10.22 52.03
N ALA A 12 21.32 10.53 51.70
CA ALA A 12 20.50 9.65 50.82
C ALA A 12 20.91 9.91 49.37
N ILE A 13 21.55 8.90 48.75
CA ILE A 13 21.85 8.89 47.33
C ILE A 13 20.60 8.45 46.58
N VAL A 14 19.96 9.40 45.90
CA VAL A 14 18.86 9.10 44.96
C VAL A 14 19.48 8.69 43.62
N VAL A 15 19.45 7.39 43.34
CA VAL A 15 19.81 6.86 42.01
C VAL A 15 18.62 7.01 41.08
N VAL A 16 18.70 7.99 40.17
CA VAL A 16 17.71 8.17 39.08
C VAL A 16 18.06 7.15 37.98
N LEU A 17 17.31 6.04 37.92
CA LEU A 17 17.33 5.12 36.79
C LEU A 17 16.61 5.82 35.61
N ALA A 18 17.38 6.37 34.67
CA ALA A 18 16.89 6.74 33.37
C ALA A 18 16.54 5.47 32.58
N GLY A 19 15.27 5.01 32.68
CA GLY A 19 14.74 3.96 31.85
C GLY A 19 14.65 4.43 30.41
N CYS A 20 15.51 3.92 29.52
CA CYS A 20 15.30 3.99 28.08
C CYS A 20 14.01 3.22 27.77
N ALA A 21 12.91 3.95 27.56
CA ALA A 21 11.69 3.37 27.01
C ALA A 21 11.97 3.00 25.55
N THR A 22 12.31 1.74 25.30
CA THR A 22 12.22 1.15 23.96
C THR A 22 10.75 1.18 23.57
N VAL A 23 10.41 2.08 22.64
CA VAL A 23 9.09 2.09 22.00
C VAL A 23 8.97 0.77 21.24
N ALA A 24 8.28 -0.21 21.82
CA ALA A 24 7.91 -1.42 21.12
C ALA A 24 7.02 -1.02 19.94
N PRO A 25 7.25 -1.59 18.73
CA PRO A 25 6.37 -1.36 17.60
C PRO A 25 4.96 -1.79 18.02
N SER A 26 4.03 -0.82 18.03
CA SER A 26 2.62 -1.11 18.34
C SER A 26 2.09 -2.00 17.24
N ALA A 27 1.86 -3.27 17.54
CA ALA A 27 1.09 -4.16 16.69
C ALA A 27 -0.32 -3.58 16.57
N VAL A 28 -0.55 -2.84 15.48
CA VAL A 28 -1.87 -2.30 15.17
C VAL A 28 -2.79 -3.49 14.90
N ARG A 29 -3.83 -3.62 15.72
CA ARG A 29 -4.89 -4.59 15.46
C ARG A 29 -5.45 -4.33 14.07
N SER A 30 -5.45 -5.37 13.24
CA SER A 30 -6.11 -5.36 11.95
C SER A 30 -7.58 -5.01 12.14
N THR A 31 -7.99 -3.83 11.76
CA THR A 31 -9.40 -3.58 11.50
C THR A 31 -9.73 -4.38 10.24
N ASN A 32 -10.80 -5.15 10.28
CA ASN A 32 -11.27 -6.00 9.19
C ASN A 32 -11.96 -5.11 8.12
N GLU A 33 -11.31 -4.02 7.73
CA GLU A 33 -11.84 -3.11 6.72
C GLU A 33 -11.45 -3.62 5.33
N THR A 34 -12.45 -4.01 4.58
CA THR A 34 -12.36 -4.19 3.13
C THR A 34 -12.05 -2.82 2.51
N ALA A 35 -11.19 -2.78 1.49
CA ALA A 35 -10.88 -1.55 0.78
C ALA A 35 -12.17 -0.81 0.38
N ALA A 36 -12.23 0.49 0.67
CA ALA A 36 -13.37 1.29 0.30
C ALA A 36 -13.47 1.42 -1.22
N ALA A 37 -14.68 1.49 -1.76
CA ALA A 37 -14.89 1.71 -3.19
C ALA A 37 -14.31 3.04 -3.64
N PHE A 38 -13.63 3.05 -4.78
CA PHE A 38 -12.99 4.25 -5.34
C PHE A 38 -12.92 4.19 -6.87
N GLU A 39 -12.67 5.34 -7.47
CA GLU A 39 -12.09 5.47 -8.80
C GLU A 39 -10.77 6.23 -8.69
N ALA A 40 -9.74 5.70 -9.34
CA ALA A 40 -8.41 6.30 -9.40
C ALA A 40 -7.92 6.32 -10.85
N SER A 41 -7.28 7.41 -11.26
CA SER A 41 -6.64 7.48 -12.56
C SER A 41 -5.23 8.04 -12.46
N GLY A 42 -4.35 7.60 -13.37
CA GLY A 42 -2.95 7.99 -13.31
C GLY A 42 -2.07 7.18 -14.24
N ARG A 43 -0.85 6.97 -13.80
CA ARG A 43 0.21 6.27 -14.56
C ARG A 43 0.76 5.13 -13.74
N LEU A 44 1.04 4.03 -14.40
CA LEU A 44 1.72 2.90 -13.82
C LEU A 44 2.92 2.50 -14.66
N SER A 45 3.93 1.94 -14.02
CA SER A 45 4.98 1.18 -14.67
C SER A 45 5.28 -0.07 -13.85
N ALA A 46 5.53 -1.17 -14.54
CA ALA A 46 5.99 -2.42 -13.93
C ALA A 46 7.28 -2.85 -14.60
N LYS A 47 8.27 -3.29 -13.80
CA LYS A 47 9.56 -3.80 -14.26
C LYS A 47 9.86 -5.13 -13.61
N ARG A 48 10.49 -6.02 -14.38
CA ARG A 48 11.12 -7.24 -13.92
C ARG A 48 12.47 -7.37 -14.64
N GLY A 49 13.57 -7.29 -13.90
CA GLY A 49 14.90 -7.24 -14.49
C GLY A 49 15.03 -6.06 -15.47
N SER A 50 15.34 -6.36 -16.74
CA SER A 50 15.48 -5.36 -17.83
C SER A 50 14.17 -5.09 -18.58
N GLU A 51 13.15 -5.93 -18.41
CA GLU A 51 11.85 -5.78 -19.07
C GLU A 51 10.92 -4.87 -18.29
N GLY A 52 10.08 -4.13 -18.99
CA GLY A 52 9.12 -3.25 -18.33
C GLY A 52 8.07 -2.68 -19.26
N VAL A 53 6.95 -2.31 -18.65
CA VAL A 53 5.83 -1.64 -19.32
C VAL A 53 5.48 -0.35 -18.59
N ALA A 54 4.94 0.62 -19.33
CA ALA A 54 4.37 1.82 -18.76
C ALA A 54 3.07 2.17 -19.49
N ALA A 55 2.07 2.59 -18.75
CA ALA A 55 0.74 2.91 -19.28
C ALA A 55 0.03 3.95 -18.41
N HIS A 56 -1.01 4.55 -18.96
CA HIS A 56 -2.04 5.24 -18.18
C HIS A 56 -3.11 4.25 -17.76
N PHE A 57 -3.73 4.49 -16.63
CA PHE A 57 -4.83 3.66 -16.13
C PHE A 57 -5.98 4.51 -15.61
N THR A 58 -7.18 3.95 -15.70
CA THR A 58 -8.33 4.30 -14.86
C THR A 58 -8.77 3.02 -14.18
N TRP A 59 -8.87 3.04 -12.86
CA TRP A 59 -9.28 1.91 -12.04
C TRP A 59 -10.52 2.26 -11.24
N SER A 60 -11.58 1.52 -11.47
CA SER A 60 -12.79 1.54 -10.65
C SER A 60 -12.81 0.28 -9.78
N HIS A 61 -12.80 0.47 -8.47
CA HIS A 61 -12.86 -0.58 -7.46
C HIS A 61 -14.18 -0.53 -6.71
N ALA A 62 -14.81 -1.68 -6.56
CA ALA A 62 -15.93 -1.94 -5.65
C ALA A 62 -15.66 -3.22 -4.86
N PRO A 63 -16.35 -3.49 -3.73
CA PRO A 63 -16.06 -4.63 -2.86
C PRO A 63 -16.10 -6.01 -3.56
N SER A 64 -16.79 -6.13 -4.67
CA SER A 64 -16.93 -7.39 -5.44
C SER A 64 -16.47 -7.28 -6.88
N SER A 65 -15.91 -6.16 -7.32
CA SER A 65 -15.50 -6.02 -8.72
C SER A 65 -14.40 -4.98 -8.89
N ASP A 66 -13.52 -5.27 -9.83
CA ASP A 66 -12.46 -4.38 -10.28
C ASP A 66 -12.53 -4.20 -11.79
N ARG A 67 -12.28 -2.98 -12.25
CA ARG A 67 -12.16 -2.65 -13.66
C ARG A 67 -11.01 -1.69 -13.89
N PHE A 68 -10.08 -2.10 -14.73
CA PHE A 68 -8.97 -1.30 -15.20
C PHE A 68 -9.13 -1.00 -16.69
N ASP A 69 -9.14 0.25 -17.06
CA ASP A 69 -8.94 0.69 -18.44
C ASP A 69 -7.47 1.11 -18.58
N VAL A 70 -6.72 0.41 -19.41
CA VAL A 70 -5.31 0.66 -19.69
C VAL A 70 -5.22 1.41 -21.02
N SER A 71 -4.54 2.54 -21.02
CA SER A 71 -4.46 3.40 -22.20
C SER A 71 -3.02 3.86 -22.50
N THR A 72 -2.81 4.24 -23.76
CA THR A 72 -1.61 4.96 -24.19
C THR A 72 -1.56 6.37 -23.59
N PRO A 73 -0.41 7.07 -23.63
CA PRO A 73 -0.32 8.49 -23.25
C PRO A 73 -1.27 9.41 -24.03
N MET A 74 -1.71 9.00 -25.21
CA MET A 74 -2.68 9.74 -26.03
C MET A 74 -4.14 9.41 -25.69
N GLY A 75 -4.40 8.57 -24.66
CA GLY A 75 -5.73 8.24 -24.19
C GLY A 75 -6.43 7.11 -24.96
N GLN A 76 -5.76 6.46 -25.91
CA GLN A 76 -6.34 5.32 -26.60
C GLN A 76 -6.34 4.10 -25.66
N ILE A 77 -7.50 3.51 -25.39
CA ILE A 77 -7.62 2.27 -24.62
C ILE A 77 -7.03 1.13 -25.41
N VAL A 78 -6.04 0.45 -24.83
CA VAL A 78 -5.34 -0.70 -25.42
C VAL A 78 -5.73 -2.02 -24.75
N ALA A 79 -6.24 -1.96 -23.53
CA ALA A 79 -6.78 -3.12 -22.83
C ALA A 79 -7.78 -2.68 -21.75
N ARG A 80 -8.78 -3.52 -21.51
CA ARG A 80 -9.67 -3.45 -20.36
C ARG A 80 -9.57 -4.74 -19.59
N LEU A 81 -9.25 -4.64 -18.31
CA LEU A 81 -9.19 -5.76 -17.40
C LEU A 81 -10.38 -5.66 -16.44
N SER A 82 -11.05 -6.75 -16.20
CA SER A 82 -12.16 -6.79 -15.24
C SER A 82 -12.14 -8.08 -14.45
N GLY A 83 -12.50 -7.99 -13.18
CA GLY A 83 -12.67 -9.12 -12.28
C GLY A 83 -13.88 -8.94 -11.41
N ASP A 84 -14.61 -10.02 -11.21
CA ASP A 84 -15.77 -10.16 -10.34
C ASP A 84 -15.82 -11.60 -9.80
N PRO A 85 -16.80 -11.99 -8.95
CA PRO A 85 -16.90 -13.35 -8.43
C PRO A 85 -17.04 -14.45 -9.50
N SER A 86 -17.34 -14.10 -10.76
CA SER A 86 -17.42 -15.06 -11.88
C SER A 86 -16.08 -15.32 -12.56
N GLY A 87 -15.06 -14.50 -12.31
CA GLY A 87 -13.71 -14.64 -12.85
C GLY A 87 -13.08 -13.34 -13.28
N VAL A 88 -11.90 -13.46 -13.89
CA VAL A 88 -11.08 -12.35 -14.37
C VAL A 88 -10.90 -12.45 -15.87
N ARG A 89 -10.94 -11.33 -16.58
CA ARG A 89 -10.79 -11.28 -18.04
C ARG A 89 -10.08 -10.03 -18.53
N ILE A 90 -9.51 -10.15 -19.71
CA ILE A 90 -8.97 -9.04 -20.49
C ILE A 90 -9.69 -8.92 -21.82
N GLU A 91 -10.00 -7.71 -22.20
CA GLU A 91 -10.56 -7.33 -23.50
C GLU A 91 -9.58 -6.39 -24.21
N ARG A 92 -9.23 -6.69 -25.44
CA ARG A 92 -8.41 -5.84 -26.31
C ARG A 92 -9.18 -5.46 -27.55
N PRO A 93 -8.98 -4.25 -28.11
CA PRO A 93 -9.64 -3.82 -29.33
C PRO A 93 -9.36 -4.80 -30.48
N GLY A 94 -10.43 -5.32 -31.11
CA GLY A 94 -10.33 -6.23 -32.24
C GLY A 94 -10.00 -7.69 -31.89
N GLU A 95 -9.88 -8.04 -30.61
CA GLU A 95 -9.64 -9.41 -30.15
C GLU A 95 -10.83 -9.95 -29.37
N ALA A 96 -10.99 -11.27 -29.33
CA ALA A 96 -11.94 -11.91 -28.43
C ALA A 96 -11.49 -11.78 -26.98
N PRO A 97 -12.40 -11.59 -26.02
CA PRO A 97 -12.06 -11.57 -24.61
C PRO A 97 -11.37 -12.85 -24.15
N VAL A 98 -10.32 -12.73 -23.34
CA VAL A 98 -9.61 -13.87 -22.76
C VAL A 98 -9.87 -13.92 -21.26
N ALA A 99 -10.31 -15.09 -20.76
CA ALA A 99 -10.55 -15.33 -19.35
C ALA A 99 -9.31 -15.91 -18.65
N TYR A 100 -9.12 -15.57 -17.39
CA TYR A 100 -8.05 -16.07 -16.52
C TYR A 100 -8.64 -16.58 -15.20
N PRO A 101 -7.97 -17.54 -14.54
CA PRO A 101 -8.45 -18.09 -13.27
C PRO A 101 -8.43 -17.04 -12.14
N ASP A 102 -7.46 -16.12 -12.17
CA ASP A 102 -7.26 -15.08 -11.14
C ASP A 102 -6.47 -13.89 -11.69
N TRP A 103 -6.39 -12.83 -10.88
CA TRP A 103 -5.62 -11.62 -11.19
C TRP A 103 -4.13 -11.87 -11.34
N GLY A 104 -3.56 -12.80 -10.57
CA GLY A 104 -2.14 -13.13 -10.66
C GLY A 104 -1.78 -13.76 -12.00
N ALA A 105 -2.62 -14.64 -12.53
CA ALA A 105 -2.43 -15.23 -13.86
C ALA A 105 -2.54 -14.17 -14.96
N LEU A 106 -3.56 -13.31 -14.90
CA LEU A 106 -3.75 -12.23 -15.86
C LEU A 106 -2.59 -11.23 -15.84
N THR A 107 -2.18 -10.74 -14.67
CA THR A 107 -1.11 -9.75 -14.57
C THR A 107 0.26 -10.32 -14.96
N ARG A 108 0.50 -11.61 -14.73
CA ARG A 108 1.70 -12.29 -15.21
C ARG A 108 1.75 -12.35 -16.73
N GLU A 109 0.63 -12.61 -17.37
CA GLU A 109 0.52 -12.61 -18.84
C GLU A 109 0.74 -11.22 -19.42
N VAL A 110 0.11 -10.19 -18.83
CA VAL A 110 0.11 -8.82 -19.38
C VAL A 110 1.39 -8.06 -19.04
N PHE A 111 1.92 -8.23 -17.82
CA PHE A 111 3.03 -7.44 -17.28
C PHE A 111 4.29 -8.28 -17.00
N GLY A 112 4.27 -9.58 -17.28
CA GLY A 112 5.38 -10.49 -16.94
C GLY A 112 5.50 -10.78 -15.44
N VAL A 113 4.59 -10.25 -14.61
CA VAL A 113 4.67 -10.32 -13.15
C VAL A 113 3.29 -10.52 -12.54
N ALA A 114 3.18 -11.42 -11.54
CA ALA A 114 1.95 -11.58 -10.79
C ALA A 114 1.78 -10.41 -9.80
N ILE A 115 0.88 -9.48 -10.10
CA ILE A 115 0.53 -8.40 -9.19
C ILE A 115 -0.73 -8.83 -8.42
N PRO A 116 -0.72 -8.83 -7.07
CA PRO A 116 -1.88 -9.21 -6.27
C PRO A 116 -2.90 -8.07 -6.25
N VAL A 117 -3.76 -8.01 -7.27
CA VAL A 117 -4.76 -6.92 -7.43
C VAL A 117 -5.72 -6.86 -6.25
N ASP A 118 -6.08 -8.00 -5.66
CA ASP A 118 -6.93 -8.06 -4.46
C ASP A 118 -6.27 -7.33 -3.26
N GLY A 119 -4.95 -7.42 -3.11
CA GLY A 119 -4.18 -6.65 -2.12
C GLY A 119 -3.98 -5.20 -2.54
N LEU A 120 -3.82 -4.97 -3.84
CA LEU A 120 -3.51 -3.66 -4.38
C LEU A 120 -4.62 -2.62 -4.07
N ALA A 121 -5.89 -3.03 -4.02
CA ALA A 121 -7.01 -2.14 -3.67
C ALA A 121 -6.87 -1.55 -2.25
N SER A 122 -6.38 -2.32 -1.29
CA SER A 122 -6.05 -1.83 0.05
C SER A 122 -4.76 -1.01 0.03
N TRP A 123 -3.72 -1.52 -0.60
CA TRP A 123 -2.40 -0.89 -0.60
C TRP A 123 -2.38 0.47 -1.30
N ILE A 124 -3.13 0.67 -2.38
CA ILE A 124 -3.20 1.97 -3.05
C ILE A 124 -3.84 3.05 -2.15
N GLN A 125 -4.69 2.64 -1.19
CA GLN A 125 -5.28 3.50 -0.16
C GLN A 125 -4.40 3.61 1.10
N ALA A 126 -3.15 3.12 1.06
CA ALA A 126 -2.22 3.04 2.18
C ALA A 126 -2.77 2.23 3.38
N GLN A 127 -3.54 1.19 3.11
CA GLN A 127 -4.10 0.28 4.09
C GLN A 127 -3.50 -1.12 3.94
N PRO A 128 -3.19 -1.82 5.04
CA PRO A 128 -2.82 -3.23 4.96
C PRO A 128 -4.05 -4.08 4.59
N VAL A 129 -3.82 -5.17 3.87
CA VAL A 129 -4.84 -6.20 3.66
C VAL A 129 -5.15 -6.88 4.97
N ALA A 130 -6.43 -7.08 5.26
CA ALA A 130 -6.88 -7.77 6.46
C ALA A 130 -6.44 -9.24 6.47
N GLY A 131 -6.02 -9.73 7.65
CA GLY A 131 -5.63 -11.12 7.90
C GLY A 131 -4.12 -11.37 7.93
N PRO A 132 -3.35 -11.23 6.83
CA PRO A 132 -1.91 -11.43 6.86
C PRO A 132 -1.17 -10.45 7.77
N ALA A 133 -0.09 -10.92 8.41
CA ALA A 133 0.79 -10.06 9.20
C ALA A 133 1.41 -8.96 8.33
N PHE A 134 1.63 -7.79 8.92
CA PHE A 134 2.25 -6.65 8.26
C PHE A 134 3.13 -5.85 9.21
N ASP A 135 4.04 -5.08 8.63
CA ASP A 135 4.82 -4.04 9.31
C ASP A 135 4.51 -2.68 8.64
N LEU A 136 4.27 -1.64 9.45
CA LEU A 136 3.81 -0.35 8.96
C LEU A 136 4.56 0.79 9.65
N GLU A 137 5.43 1.45 8.91
CA GLU A 137 6.07 2.68 9.32
C GLU A 137 5.20 3.89 8.98
N ARG A 138 5.18 4.88 9.87
CA ARG A 138 4.38 6.11 9.71
C ARG A 138 5.24 7.35 9.81
N ASP A 139 4.81 8.44 9.17
CA ASP A 139 5.40 9.75 9.33
C ASP A 139 4.95 10.42 10.66
N ALA A 140 5.51 11.61 10.94
CA ALA A 140 5.18 12.37 12.15
C ALA A 140 3.69 12.79 12.21
N ALA A 141 2.98 12.81 11.09
CA ALA A 141 1.54 13.09 11.01
C ALA A 141 0.69 11.81 11.13
N GLY A 142 1.33 10.63 11.31
CA GLY A 142 0.66 9.33 11.45
C GLY A 142 0.29 8.68 10.11
N ARG A 143 0.70 9.24 8.96
CA ARG A 143 0.41 8.68 7.65
C ARG A 143 1.37 7.52 7.32
N PRO A 144 0.90 6.44 6.70
CA PRO A 144 1.76 5.37 6.21
C PRO A 144 2.89 5.87 5.32
N LEU A 145 4.13 5.47 5.62
CA LEU A 145 5.31 5.72 4.79
C LEU A 145 5.79 4.45 4.10
N VAL A 146 5.89 3.36 4.87
CA VAL A 146 6.33 2.06 4.34
C VAL A 146 5.42 0.99 4.91
N LEU A 147 4.84 0.18 4.05
CA LEU A 147 4.10 -1.02 4.40
C LEU A 147 4.87 -2.24 3.87
N ARG A 148 5.12 -3.23 4.75
CA ARG A 148 5.65 -4.54 4.36
C ARG A 148 4.59 -5.59 4.63
N GLN A 149 4.10 -6.24 3.59
CA GLN A 149 3.06 -7.25 3.68
C GLN A 149 3.16 -8.25 2.54
N GLN A 150 2.97 -9.54 2.82
CA GLN A 150 2.98 -10.62 1.83
C GLN A 150 4.26 -10.65 0.95
N GLY A 151 5.41 -10.27 1.52
CA GLY A 151 6.67 -10.18 0.80
C GLY A 151 6.88 -8.91 -0.02
N TRP A 152 5.88 -8.07 -0.15
CA TRP A 152 5.98 -6.75 -0.78
C TRP A 152 6.45 -5.69 0.20
N GLU A 153 7.31 -4.79 -0.27
CA GLU A 153 7.60 -3.50 0.36
C GLU A 153 6.96 -2.41 -0.48
N ILE A 154 6.12 -1.58 0.16
CA ILE A 154 5.36 -0.53 -0.49
C ILE A 154 5.74 0.80 0.18
N VAL A 155 6.33 1.69 -0.59
CA VAL A 155 6.73 3.04 -0.15
C VAL A 155 5.74 4.05 -0.68
N TYR A 156 5.19 4.88 0.21
CA TYR A 156 4.16 5.88 -0.10
C TYR A 156 4.74 7.28 -0.17
N ALA A 157 4.20 8.10 -1.06
CA ALA A 157 4.40 9.54 -1.07
C ALA A 157 3.07 10.27 -1.29
N TYR A 158 2.95 11.44 -0.67
CA TYR A 158 1.74 12.26 -0.69
C TYR A 158 2.01 13.59 -1.41
N ALA A 159 1.06 14.09 -2.19
CA ALA A 159 1.23 15.31 -2.99
C ALA A 159 1.37 16.56 -2.13
N ASP A 160 0.66 16.61 -0.99
CA ASP A 160 0.70 17.71 -0.04
C ASP A 160 0.76 17.18 1.39
N ALA A 161 1.60 17.80 2.22
CA ALA A 161 1.87 17.33 3.56
C ALA A 161 0.65 17.41 4.50
N ALA A 162 -0.33 18.25 4.23
CA ALA A 162 -1.38 18.58 5.19
C ALA A 162 -2.78 17.99 4.89
N SER A 163 -3.12 17.69 3.63
CA SER A 163 -4.53 17.43 3.26
C SER A 163 -4.79 16.13 2.51
N ALA A 164 -3.77 15.42 2.03
CA ALA A 164 -3.98 14.22 1.24
C ALA A 164 -4.28 13.01 2.13
N ALA A 165 -5.53 12.56 2.13
CA ALA A 165 -5.94 11.32 2.79
C ALA A 165 -5.33 10.09 2.11
N ASN A 166 -5.16 10.12 0.77
CA ASN A 166 -4.62 9.04 -0.04
C ASN A 166 -3.25 9.39 -0.64
N PRO A 167 -2.38 8.39 -0.85
CA PRO A 167 -1.11 8.60 -1.51
C PRO A 167 -1.28 9.10 -2.95
N SER A 168 -0.35 9.95 -3.39
CA SER A 168 -0.21 10.33 -4.81
C SER A 168 0.76 9.44 -5.57
N ARG A 169 1.64 8.71 -4.85
CA ARG A 169 2.60 7.78 -5.45
C ARG A 169 2.82 6.58 -4.55
N LEU A 170 2.99 5.43 -5.20
CA LEU A 170 3.44 4.19 -4.57
C LEU A 170 4.60 3.62 -5.37
N VAL A 171 5.60 3.11 -4.65
CA VAL A 171 6.63 2.25 -5.22
C VAL A 171 6.57 0.92 -4.49
N MET A 172 6.22 -0.13 -5.20
CA MET A 172 6.07 -1.48 -4.66
C MET A 172 7.24 -2.32 -5.16
N ARG A 173 7.90 -3.05 -4.26
CA ARG A 173 9.03 -3.93 -4.58
C ARG A 173 8.78 -5.32 -4.03
N TYR A 174 9.08 -6.31 -4.84
CA TYR A 174 9.11 -7.71 -4.42
C TYR A 174 10.51 -8.28 -4.68
N PRO A 175 11.20 -8.78 -3.64
CA PRO A 175 12.51 -9.40 -3.80
C PRO A 175 12.34 -10.77 -4.45
N ASP A 176 12.87 -10.93 -5.64
CA ASP A 176 12.93 -12.18 -6.39
C ASP A 176 14.33 -12.27 -7.03
N THR A 177 14.65 -13.39 -7.69
CA THR A 177 15.87 -13.55 -8.51
C THR A 177 15.97 -12.42 -9.55
N GLU A 178 14.84 -12.05 -10.13
CA GLU A 178 14.66 -10.81 -10.90
C GLU A 178 13.70 -9.90 -10.12
N PRO A 179 14.22 -8.87 -9.43
CA PRO A 179 13.38 -8.00 -8.61
C PRO A 179 12.25 -7.37 -9.42
N ILE A 180 11.07 -7.38 -8.81
CA ILE A 180 9.88 -6.75 -9.38
C ILE A 180 9.72 -5.37 -8.76
N GLU A 181 9.56 -4.35 -9.61
CA GLU A 181 9.21 -3.01 -9.16
C GLU A 181 7.97 -2.51 -9.91
N VAL A 182 6.95 -2.13 -9.15
CA VAL A 182 5.74 -1.48 -9.68
C VAL A 182 5.67 -0.07 -9.12
N ARG A 183 5.55 0.91 -10.00
CA ARG A 183 5.34 2.32 -9.64
C ARG A 183 3.98 2.77 -10.09
N ILE A 184 3.24 3.38 -9.19
CA ILE A 184 1.93 3.96 -9.46
C ILE A 184 1.98 5.44 -9.07
N ALA A 185 1.60 6.30 -9.99
CA ALA A 185 1.34 7.71 -9.72
C ALA A 185 -0.15 7.96 -9.95
N VAL A 186 -0.86 8.36 -8.89
CA VAL A 186 -2.29 8.65 -8.95
C VAL A 186 -2.45 10.16 -9.15
N ASP A 187 -2.97 10.52 -10.30
CA ASP A 187 -3.20 11.93 -10.68
C ASP A 187 -4.58 12.41 -10.20
N ARG A 188 -5.57 11.50 -10.06
CA ARG A 188 -6.92 11.81 -9.57
C ARG A 188 -7.50 10.68 -8.74
N TRP A 189 -8.13 11.05 -7.63
CA TRP A 189 -8.96 10.20 -6.78
C TRP A 189 -10.41 10.65 -6.80
N GLN A 190 -11.33 9.70 -6.89
CA GLN A 190 -12.75 9.88 -6.62
C GLN A 190 -13.17 8.76 -5.68
N LEU A 191 -13.48 9.11 -4.44
CA LEU A 191 -14.07 8.15 -3.50
C LEU A 191 -15.54 7.99 -3.88
N ALA A 192 -16.03 6.76 -3.94
CA ALA A 192 -17.45 6.55 -4.12
C ALA A 192 -18.18 7.17 -2.92
N ASN A 193 -18.98 8.19 -3.18
CA ASN A 193 -19.85 8.74 -2.16
C ASN A 193 -20.79 7.62 -1.71
N THR A 194 -20.67 7.19 -0.46
CA THR A 194 -21.68 6.36 0.17
C THR A 194 -22.96 7.19 0.21
N VAL A 195 -23.83 7.01 -0.79
CA VAL A 195 -25.19 7.56 -0.73
C VAL A 195 -25.84 6.86 0.46
N ARG A 196 -26.14 7.67 1.50
CA ARG A 196 -26.92 7.25 2.67
C ARG A 196 -28.38 7.08 2.28
#